data_acc066794c18ab1d4a23acc50a53313c
#
_entry.id   acc066794c18ab1d4a23acc50a53313c
#
_cell.length_a   1.000
_cell.length_b   1.000
_cell.length_c   1.000
_cell.angle_alpha   90.00
_cell.angle_beta   90.00
_cell.angle_gamma   90.00
#
_symmetry.space_group_name_H-M   'P 1'
#
loop_
_entity.id
_entity.type
_entity.pdbx_description
1 polymer ?
#
loop_
_entity_poly.entity_id
_entity_poly.type
_entity_poly.pdbx_seq_one_letter_code
_entity_poly.pdbx_strand_id
1 'polypeptide(L)'
;MPHARSRPVLRAALTLGAAALPVAAPLAAQTVRAVMFFSPTCPHCGQVIREDLPRVFQVYGGEPRVVSSAPPGSRGPVALLLTNGTLEVLLVDASQRSGGALYEASLESHPTAPGRSGVPRLVIADSVLVGAVEIPANLHGIIRSGLAGGGISWPGVPGLDSLIGALVGPGETPPSPPTADTAARPAGPSFVDLIADEPASLRERFGRDLIGNGLAVLVLVGMIAIVIAVLSGMPSRGGGRAPGLAFPTLAIVGAAVSAYLTYVETSGTLAVCGPVGDCHTVQQSPYAMLFGVPIGTLGLAGYGAMAVLWVVARGAVGRTADVARTTLLFATLWGTLFSIYLTFLEPFVIGATCLWCLTSAVVMTALFWLAARWGSASAAG
;
A
#
# COMPACT_ATOMS: atom_id res chain seq x y z
N MET A 1 -7.83 -20.94 112.31
CA MET A 1 -6.90 -20.34 111.36
C MET A 1 -6.43 -21.42 110.46
N PRO A 2 -6.78 -21.43 109.22
CA PRO A 2 -5.83 -21.35 108.14
C PRO A 2 -6.42 -20.68 106.89
N HIS A 3 -5.50 -20.15 106.11
CA HIS A 3 -5.65 -19.36 104.91
C HIS A 3 -6.15 -20.12 103.73
N ALA A 4 -7.21 -19.65 103.06
CA ALA A 4 -7.67 -20.10 101.78
C ALA A 4 -6.88 -19.34 100.68
N ARG A 5 -6.13 -20.07 99.88
CA ARG A 5 -5.48 -19.55 98.63
C ARG A 5 -6.46 -19.70 97.45
N SER A 6 -6.85 -18.56 96.90
CA SER A 6 -7.61 -18.46 95.67
C SER A 6 -6.70 -18.68 94.48
N ARG A 7 -7.03 -19.62 93.56
CA ARG A 7 -6.39 -19.81 92.31
C ARG A 7 -7.07 -18.93 91.23
N PRO A 8 -6.31 -18.21 90.36
CA PRO A 8 -6.90 -17.50 89.25
C PRO A 8 -7.20 -18.47 88.12
N VAL A 9 -8.44 -18.46 87.64
CA VAL A 9 -8.92 -19.16 86.43
C VAL A 9 -8.43 -18.38 85.21
N LEU A 10 -7.50 -18.96 84.46
CA LEU A 10 -7.01 -18.45 83.17
C LEU A 10 -8.06 -18.68 82.10
N ARG A 11 -8.78 -17.62 81.74
CA ARG A 11 -9.67 -17.64 80.57
C ARG A 11 -8.83 -17.49 79.29
N ALA A 12 -8.64 -18.58 78.55
CA ALA A 12 -8.08 -18.55 77.18
C ALA A 12 -9.14 -17.99 76.23
N ALA A 13 -8.94 -16.75 75.77
CA ALA A 13 -9.74 -16.19 74.68
C ALA A 13 -9.23 -16.79 73.34
N LEU A 14 -10.01 -17.67 72.73
CA LEU A 14 -9.81 -18.06 71.34
C LEU A 14 -10.17 -16.89 70.44
N THR A 15 -9.20 -16.20 69.88
CA THR A 15 -9.36 -15.27 68.76
C THR A 15 -9.37 -16.11 67.49
N LEU A 16 -10.57 -16.34 66.91
CA LEU A 16 -10.72 -16.82 65.54
C LEU A 16 -10.17 -15.71 64.61
N GLY A 17 -8.96 -15.88 64.09
CA GLY A 17 -8.44 -15.10 62.96
C GLY A 17 -9.23 -15.47 61.71
N ALA A 18 -10.15 -14.60 61.27
CA ALA A 18 -10.73 -14.67 59.94
C ALA A 18 -9.63 -14.47 58.92
N ALA A 19 -9.10 -15.56 58.35
CA ALA A 19 -8.26 -15.50 57.17
C ALA A 19 -9.09 -14.92 56.02
N ALA A 20 -8.88 -13.64 55.70
CA ALA A 20 -9.40 -13.03 54.50
C ALA A 20 -8.77 -13.77 53.31
N LEU A 21 -9.55 -14.62 52.64
CA LEU A 21 -9.19 -15.17 51.35
C LEU A 21 -9.00 -13.98 50.37
N PRO A 22 -7.86 -13.92 49.68
CA PRO A 22 -7.72 -12.89 48.62
C PRO A 22 -8.83 -13.09 47.63
N VAL A 23 -9.72 -12.12 47.49
CA VAL A 23 -10.67 -12.04 46.38
C VAL A 23 -9.79 -11.95 45.15
N ALA A 24 -9.74 -13.07 44.38
CA ALA A 24 -9.08 -13.07 43.10
C ALA A 24 -9.80 -12.01 42.25
N ALA A 25 -9.09 -10.89 42.02
CA ALA A 25 -9.52 -9.90 41.05
C ALA A 25 -9.75 -10.67 39.72
N PRO A 26 -10.85 -10.41 38.98
CA PRO A 26 -11.03 -11.03 37.68
C PRO A 26 -9.78 -10.75 36.86
N LEU A 27 -9.13 -11.82 36.36
CA LEU A 27 -8.05 -11.66 35.37
C LEU A 27 -8.66 -10.86 34.22
N ALA A 28 -8.35 -9.59 34.15
CA ALA A 28 -8.67 -8.80 32.97
C ALA A 28 -8.12 -9.57 31.79
N ALA A 29 -8.97 -9.90 30.82
CA ALA A 29 -8.57 -10.64 29.62
C ALA A 29 -7.38 -9.91 29.01
N GLN A 30 -6.22 -10.56 29.03
CA GLN A 30 -4.97 -10.00 28.52
C GLN A 30 -5.08 -9.95 27.00
N THR A 31 -5.45 -8.81 26.45
CA THR A 31 -5.65 -8.63 25.01
C THR A 31 -4.50 -7.81 24.44
N VAL A 32 -3.92 -8.30 23.35
CA VAL A 32 -2.92 -7.57 22.57
C VAL A 32 -3.59 -6.93 21.38
N ARG A 33 -3.40 -5.63 21.20
CA ARG A 33 -4.03 -4.80 20.17
C ARG A 33 -3.00 -4.22 19.23
N ALA A 34 -3.28 -4.32 17.92
CA ALA A 34 -2.44 -3.79 16.87
C ALA A 34 -3.28 -3.17 15.75
N VAL A 35 -2.73 -2.19 15.04
CA VAL A 35 -3.30 -1.67 13.80
C VAL A 35 -2.37 -2.00 12.64
N MET A 36 -2.93 -2.52 11.55
CA MET A 36 -2.20 -2.82 10.34
C MET A 36 -2.77 -2.04 9.16
N PHE A 37 -1.95 -1.19 8.59
CA PHE A 37 -2.28 -0.48 7.36
C PHE A 37 -1.88 -1.33 6.15
N PHE A 38 -2.80 -1.46 5.21
CA PHE A 38 -2.61 -2.27 4.00
C PHE A 38 -3.19 -1.58 2.77
N SER A 39 -2.84 -2.07 1.60
CA SER A 39 -3.51 -1.75 0.33
C SER A 39 -3.98 -3.05 -0.31
N PRO A 40 -5.21 -3.12 -0.84
CA PRO A 40 -5.71 -4.31 -1.53
C PRO A 40 -4.86 -4.73 -2.75
N THR A 41 -4.18 -3.76 -3.38
CA THR A 41 -3.34 -4.01 -4.56
C THR A 41 -1.90 -4.41 -4.21
N CYS A 42 -1.52 -4.38 -2.93
CA CYS A 42 -0.19 -4.71 -2.46
C CYS A 42 -0.05 -6.23 -2.24
N PRO A 43 0.78 -6.96 -3.00
CA PRO A 43 0.93 -8.42 -2.86
C PRO A 43 1.53 -8.82 -1.52
N HIS A 44 2.45 -8.03 -0.96
CA HIS A 44 3.03 -8.24 0.37
C HIS A 44 2.00 -8.11 1.48
N CYS A 45 1.03 -7.20 1.32
CA CYS A 45 -0.10 -7.09 2.24
C CYS A 45 -0.97 -8.34 2.19
N GLY A 46 -1.25 -8.81 0.97
CA GLY A 46 -2.01 -10.04 0.76
C GLY A 46 -1.34 -11.26 1.41
N GLN A 47 -0.03 -11.38 1.34
CA GLN A 47 0.73 -12.43 2.00
C GLN A 47 0.56 -12.37 3.52
N VAL A 48 0.84 -11.21 4.14
CA VAL A 48 0.73 -11.05 5.60
C VAL A 48 -0.69 -11.32 6.09
N ILE A 49 -1.70 -10.79 5.39
CA ILE A 49 -3.09 -10.91 5.82
C ILE A 49 -3.63 -12.34 5.64
N ARG A 50 -3.31 -13.02 4.53
CA ARG A 50 -3.89 -14.34 4.20
C ARG A 50 -3.08 -15.52 4.72
N GLU A 51 -1.77 -15.34 4.94
CA GLU A 51 -0.90 -16.44 5.32
C GLU A 51 -0.32 -16.29 6.73
N ASP A 52 0.22 -15.11 7.06
CA ASP A 52 0.96 -14.93 8.31
C ASP A 52 0.03 -14.64 9.50
N LEU A 53 -0.90 -13.69 9.37
CA LEU A 53 -1.83 -13.34 10.45
C LEU A 53 -2.69 -14.53 10.92
N PRO A 54 -3.28 -15.36 10.05
CA PRO A 54 -4.03 -16.54 10.49
C PRO A 54 -3.19 -17.49 11.33
N ARG A 55 -1.92 -17.73 10.95
CA ARG A 55 -0.99 -18.56 11.73
C ARG A 55 -0.71 -17.96 13.11
N VAL A 56 -0.53 -16.63 13.17
CA VAL A 56 -0.35 -15.91 14.44
C VAL A 56 -1.59 -16.06 15.32
N PHE A 57 -2.78 -15.85 14.78
CA PHE A 57 -4.03 -16.02 15.51
C PHE A 57 -4.21 -17.44 16.04
N GLN A 58 -3.91 -18.46 15.26
CA GLN A 58 -3.99 -19.87 15.69
C GLN A 58 -3.10 -20.16 16.89
N VAL A 59 -1.90 -19.56 16.95
CA VAL A 59 -0.97 -19.73 18.08
C VAL A 59 -1.50 -19.06 19.36
N TYR A 60 -2.23 -17.95 19.25
CA TYR A 60 -2.63 -17.11 20.39
C TYR A 60 -4.15 -17.07 20.66
N GLY A 61 -4.88 -18.12 20.35
CA GLY A 61 -6.29 -18.22 20.78
C GLY A 61 -7.26 -18.75 19.72
N GLY A 62 -6.76 -19.22 18.57
CA GLY A 62 -7.56 -19.83 17.51
C GLY A 62 -7.97 -18.84 16.42
N GLU A 63 -8.83 -19.29 15.52
CA GLU A 63 -9.22 -18.51 14.34
C GLU A 63 -9.87 -17.16 14.71
N PRO A 64 -9.50 -16.06 14.01
CA PRO A 64 -10.08 -14.76 14.26
C PRO A 64 -11.53 -14.69 13.75
N ARG A 65 -12.36 -13.96 14.47
CA ARG A 65 -13.65 -13.48 13.97
C ARG A 65 -13.45 -12.11 13.35
N VAL A 66 -14.18 -11.83 12.28
CA VAL A 66 -14.18 -10.52 11.64
C VAL A 66 -15.36 -9.71 12.17
N VAL A 67 -15.06 -8.54 12.71
CA VAL A 67 -16.06 -7.52 13.04
C VAL A 67 -15.95 -6.44 11.99
N SER A 68 -16.98 -6.31 11.15
CA SER A 68 -17.03 -5.31 10.09
C SER A 68 -18.26 -4.44 10.30
N SER A 69 -18.09 -3.13 10.27
CA SER A 69 -19.19 -2.21 10.05
C SER A 69 -18.92 -1.41 8.79
N ALA A 70 -19.43 -1.89 7.66
CA ALA A 70 -19.52 -1.02 6.49
C ALA A 70 -20.78 -0.18 6.63
N PRO A 71 -20.73 1.15 6.62
CA PRO A 71 -21.92 1.98 6.53
C PRO A 71 -22.71 1.63 5.27
N PRO A 72 -24.07 1.62 5.32
CA PRO A 72 -24.88 1.36 4.15
C PRO A 72 -24.50 2.32 3.02
N GLY A 73 -24.10 1.79 1.86
CA GLY A 73 -23.68 2.57 0.68
C GLY A 73 -22.19 2.87 0.58
N SER A 74 -21.33 2.43 1.50
CA SER A 74 -19.88 2.53 1.37
C SER A 74 -19.31 1.49 0.40
N ARG A 75 -18.27 1.88 -0.34
CA ARG A 75 -17.54 1.01 -1.27
C ARG A 75 -16.56 0.11 -0.51
N GLY A 76 -17.08 -0.88 0.24
CA GLY A 76 -16.29 -1.76 1.09
C GLY A 76 -15.93 -1.15 2.45
N PRO A 77 -15.54 -1.97 3.44
CA PRO A 77 -15.15 -1.50 4.76
C PRO A 77 -13.79 -0.78 4.68
N VAL A 78 -13.71 0.43 5.26
CA VAL A 78 -12.45 1.17 5.43
C VAL A 78 -11.52 0.42 6.38
N ALA A 79 -12.11 -0.33 7.32
CA ALA A 79 -11.38 -1.12 8.30
C ALA A 79 -12.13 -2.40 8.66
N LEU A 80 -11.35 -3.43 9.01
CA LEU A 80 -11.81 -4.74 9.48
C LEU A 80 -11.12 -5.03 10.80
N LEU A 81 -11.88 -5.30 11.84
CA LEU A 81 -11.32 -5.76 13.12
C LEU A 81 -11.32 -7.28 13.15
N LEU A 82 -10.13 -7.85 13.26
CA LEU A 82 -9.90 -9.27 13.51
C LEU A 82 -9.74 -9.49 15.00
N THR A 83 -10.52 -10.36 15.62
CA THR A 83 -10.43 -10.65 17.05
C THR A 83 -10.70 -12.11 17.37
N ASN A 84 -9.96 -12.66 18.34
CA ASN A 84 -10.27 -13.92 19.00
C ASN A 84 -10.33 -13.78 20.53
N GLY A 85 -10.39 -12.54 21.03
CA GLY A 85 -10.39 -12.21 22.45
C GLY A 85 -9.01 -12.05 23.08
N THR A 86 -7.97 -12.72 22.58
CA THR A 86 -6.58 -12.61 23.03
C THR A 86 -5.78 -11.64 22.16
N LEU A 87 -6.04 -11.65 20.86
CA LEU A 87 -5.41 -10.79 19.87
C LEU A 87 -6.50 -10.03 19.09
N GLU A 88 -6.29 -8.72 18.94
CA GLU A 88 -7.13 -7.83 18.16
C GLU A 88 -6.25 -7.09 17.15
N VAL A 89 -6.51 -7.28 15.87
CA VAL A 89 -5.79 -6.60 14.79
C VAL A 89 -6.79 -5.84 13.94
N LEU A 90 -6.65 -4.52 13.92
CA LEU A 90 -7.44 -3.65 13.06
C LEU A 90 -6.72 -3.50 11.71
N LEU A 91 -7.31 -4.02 10.65
CA LEU A 91 -6.84 -3.82 9.28
C LEU A 91 -7.44 -2.53 8.72
N VAL A 92 -6.63 -1.59 8.27
CA VAL A 92 -7.05 -0.29 7.72
C VAL A 92 -6.57 -0.19 6.28
N ASP A 93 -7.50 0.00 5.35
CA ASP A 93 -7.20 0.19 3.93
C ASP A 93 -6.66 1.61 3.68
N ALA A 94 -5.34 1.73 3.56
CA ALA A 94 -4.64 3.00 3.33
C ALA A 94 -4.90 3.59 1.92
N SER A 95 -5.46 2.83 0.99
CA SER A 95 -5.83 3.34 -0.34
C SER A 95 -7.13 4.15 -0.34
N GLN A 96 -7.93 4.05 0.72
CA GLN A 96 -9.13 4.86 0.90
C GLN A 96 -8.78 6.18 1.61
N ARG A 97 -9.50 7.26 1.28
CA ARG A 97 -9.19 8.62 1.80
C ARG A 97 -9.09 8.67 3.33
N SER A 98 -10.03 8.06 4.04
CA SER A 98 -10.03 8.05 5.51
C SER A 98 -8.95 7.13 6.09
N GLY A 99 -8.69 5.99 5.47
CA GLY A 99 -7.61 5.08 5.87
C GLY A 99 -6.23 5.66 5.56
N GLY A 100 -6.08 6.37 4.44
CA GLY A 100 -4.86 7.10 4.09
C GLY A 100 -4.53 8.20 5.10
N ALA A 101 -5.52 8.97 5.53
CA ALA A 101 -5.32 9.99 6.57
C ALA A 101 -4.85 9.39 7.91
N LEU A 102 -5.39 8.23 8.30
CA LEU A 102 -4.92 7.49 9.49
C LEU A 102 -3.51 6.91 9.31
N TYR A 103 -3.19 6.46 8.09
CA TYR A 103 -1.84 6.00 7.77
C TYR A 103 -0.82 7.14 7.90
N GLU A 104 -1.11 8.33 7.37
CA GLU A 104 -0.26 9.52 7.53
C GLU A 104 -0.12 9.90 9.01
N ALA A 105 -1.22 9.93 9.77
CA ALA A 105 -1.17 10.16 11.21
C ALA A 105 -0.31 9.11 11.94
N SER A 106 -0.27 7.87 11.46
CA SER A 106 0.61 6.83 11.99
C SER A 106 2.10 7.05 11.68
N LEU A 107 2.42 7.67 10.54
CA LEU A 107 3.80 8.05 10.20
C LEU A 107 4.32 9.16 11.10
N GLU A 108 3.46 10.11 11.45
CA GLU A 108 3.79 11.23 12.33
C GLU A 108 3.92 10.80 13.80
N SER A 109 2.96 10.01 14.30
CA SER A 109 2.93 9.56 15.71
C SER A 109 3.94 8.45 16.01
N HIS A 110 4.27 7.61 15.02
CA HIS A 110 5.20 6.49 15.14
C HIS A 110 6.24 6.54 14.01
N PRO A 111 7.16 7.51 14.04
CA PRO A 111 8.13 7.69 12.96
C PRO A 111 9.09 6.49 12.85
N THR A 112 9.44 6.14 11.63
CA THR A 112 10.44 5.13 11.31
C THR A 112 11.64 5.75 10.61
N ALA A 113 12.76 5.02 10.56
CA ALA A 113 13.92 5.47 9.81
C ALA A 113 13.58 5.76 8.33
N PRO A 114 14.27 6.70 7.67
CA PRO A 114 14.08 6.97 6.25
C PRO A 114 14.14 5.69 5.41
N GLY A 115 13.22 5.52 4.47
CA GLY A 115 13.11 4.33 3.62
C GLY A 115 12.30 3.17 4.24
N ARG A 116 11.79 3.31 5.47
CA ARG A 116 10.91 2.33 6.11
C ARG A 116 9.44 2.78 6.18
N SER A 117 9.00 3.56 5.22
CA SER A 117 7.59 3.90 5.00
C SER A 117 7.01 2.96 3.94
N GLY A 118 5.77 2.59 4.08
CA GLY A 118 5.08 1.71 3.12
C GLY A 118 4.11 0.75 3.80
N VAL A 119 3.37 0.00 3.00
CA VAL A 119 2.46 -1.05 3.46
C VAL A 119 2.98 -2.43 2.99
N PRO A 120 2.74 -3.50 3.77
CA PRO A 120 2.02 -3.55 5.05
C PRO A 120 2.82 -2.88 6.17
N ARG A 121 2.14 -2.04 6.98
CA ARG A 121 2.70 -1.39 8.17
C ARG A 121 1.87 -1.78 9.38
N LEU A 122 2.46 -2.44 10.34
CA LEU A 122 1.83 -2.85 11.58
C LEU A 122 2.38 -2.03 12.73
N VAL A 123 1.49 -1.38 13.49
CA VAL A 123 1.81 -0.62 14.69
C VAL A 123 1.24 -1.35 15.88
N ILE A 124 2.09 -1.68 16.86
CA ILE A 124 1.74 -2.40 18.07
C ILE A 124 2.52 -1.81 19.26
N ALA A 125 1.83 -1.27 20.25
CA ALA A 125 2.42 -0.40 21.27
C ALA A 125 3.25 0.72 20.59
N ASP A 126 4.51 0.88 20.99
CA ASP A 126 5.45 1.84 20.38
C ASP A 126 6.31 1.23 19.25
N SER A 127 6.00 0.00 18.84
CA SER A 127 6.76 -0.72 17.83
C SER A 127 6.08 -0.61 16.46
N VAL A 128 6.90 -0.41 15.42
CA VAL A 128 6.45 -0.39 14.02
C VAL A 128 7.18 -1.47 13.23
N LEU A 129 6.41 -2.35 12.61
CA LEU A 129 6.91 -3.39 11.72
C LEU A 129 6.44 -3.10 10.28
N VAL A 130 7.35 -3.16 9.31
CA VAL A 130 7.05 -2.83 7.91
C VAL A 130 7.46 -3.95 6.98
N GLY A 131 6.54 -4.37 6.12
CA GLY A 131 6.80 -5.38 5.08
C GLY A 131 6.53 -6.82 5.50
N ALA A 132 6.46 -7.69 4.48
CA ALA A 132 6.10 -9.11 4.65
C ALA A 132 7.20 -9.99 5.28
N VAL A 133 8.39 -9.46 5.50
CA VAL A 133 9.48 -10.17 6.16
C VAL A 133 9.57 -9.78 7.64
N GLU A 134 9.52 -8.49 7.93
CA GLU A 134 9.71 -7.99 9.30
C GLU A 134 8.51 -8.30 10.21
N ILE A 135 7.29 -8.21 9.67
CA ILE A 135 6.06 -8.47 10.44
C ILE A 135 6.06 -9.90 11.00
N PRO A 136 6.12 -10.97 10.20
CA PRO A 136 6.09 -12.32 10.75
C PRO A 136 7.31 -12.65 11.62
N ALA A 137 8.48 -12.09 11.31
CA ALA A 137 9.70 -12.36 12.08
C ALA A 137 9.64 -11.82 13.53
N ASN A 138 8.98 -10.68 13.76
CA ASN A 138 9.03 -9.99 15.05
C ASN A 138 7.70 -10.03 15.83
N LEU A 139 6.57 -10.19 15.15
CA LEU A 139 5.23 -10.08 15.74
C LEU A 139 5.00 -11.06 16.89
N HIS A 140 5.46 -12.33 16.74
CA HIS A 140 5.33 -13.35 17.79
C HIS A 140 6.04 -12.97 19.11
N GLY A 141 7.22 -12.34 19.01
CA GLY A 141 7.99 -11.89 20.19
C GLY A 141 7.25 -10.79 20.95
N ILE A 142 6.72 -9.81 20.21
CA ILE A 142 5.98 -8.67 20.78
C ILE A 142 4.67 -9.14 21.42
N ILE A 143 3.90 -10.01 20.76
CA ILE A 143 2.65 -10.54 21.33
C ILE A 143 2.93 -11.30 22.63
N ARG A 144 3.93 -12.19 22.64
CA ARG A 144 4.30 -12.95 23.83
C ARG A 144 4.68 -12.06 25.00
N SER A 145 5.50 -11.04 24.76
CA SER A 145 5.91 -10.07 25.78
C SER A 145 4.72 -9.24 26.25
N GLY A 146 3.84 -8.84 25.33
CA GLY A 146 2.63 -8.09 25.66
C GLY A 146 1.66 -8.88 26.54
N LEU A 147 1.42 -10.14 26.22
CA LEU A 147 0.58 -11.02 27.03
C LEU A 147 1.18 -11.24 28.42
N ALA A 148 2.49 -11.44 28.51
CA ALA A 148 3.17 -11.55 29.81
C ALA A 148 3.12 -10.26 30.64
N GLY A 149 3.02 -9.10 29.98
CA GLY A 149 2.91 -7.78 30.59
C GLY A 149 1.49 -7.33 30.95
N GLY A 150 0.46 -8.16 30.71
CA GLY A 150 -0.94 -7.81 31.03
C GLY A 150 -1.75 -7.29 29.85
N GLY A 151 -1.26 -7.41 28.63
CA GLY A 151 -1.90 -6.97 27.40
C GLY A 151 -1.21 -5.73 26.77
N ILE A 152 -1.64 -5.38 25.58
CA ILE A 152 -1.21 -4.17 24.86
C ILE A 152 -2.45 -3.40 24.43
N SER A 153 -2.52 -2.13 24.78
CA SER A 153 -3.58 -1.22 24.33
C SER A 153 -3.44 -0.85 22.85
N TRP A 154 -4.47 -0.26 22.30
CA TRP A 154 -4.39 0.32 20.95
C TRP A 154 -3.26 1.34 20.88
N PRO A 155 -2.48 1.38 19.78
CA PRO A 155 -1.43 2.36 19.61
C PRO A 155 -2.01 3.78 19.50
N GLY A 156 -1.26 4.77 19.97
CA GLY A 156 -1.67 6.18 20.00
C GLY A 156 -1.64 6.84 18.62
N VAL A 157 -2.44 6.36 17.68
CA VAL A 157 -2.59 6.97 16.34
C VAL A 157 -3.77 7.94 16.37
N PRO A 158 -3.58 9.22 16.06
CA PRO A 158 -4.66 10.21 16.04
C PRO A 158 -5.80 9.80 15.11
N GLY A 159 -7.04 9.82 15.62
CA GLY A 159 -8.24 9.40 14.87
C GLY A 159 -8.58 7.91 14.94
N LEU A 160 -7.70 7.06 15.46
CA LEU A 160 -7.93 5.62 15.59
C LEU A 160 -9.10 5.29 16.52
N ASP A 161 -9.22 5.97 17.65
CA ASP A 161 -10.30 5.75 18.62
C ASP A 161 -11.68 6.03 18.02
N SER A 162 -11.78 7.04 17.17
CA SER A 162 -13.03 7.37 16.46
C SER A 162 -13.44 6.25 15.49
N LEU A 163 -12.46 5.65 14.80
CA LEU A 163 -12.71 4.53 13.90
C LEU A 163 -13.14 3.27 14.68
N ILE A 164 -12.45 2.95 15.77
CA ILE A 164 -12.78 1.81 16.62
C ILE A 164 -14.18 2.00 17.23
N GLY A 165 -14.51 3.18 17.74
CA GLY A 165 -15.85 3.50 18.26
C GLY A 165 -16.96 3.34 17.23
N ALA A 166 -16.68 3.65 15.95
CA ALA A 166 -17.61 3.44 14.85
C ALA A 166 -17.79 1.95 14.50
N LEU A 167 -16.74 1.13 14.67
CA LEU A 167 -16.76 -0.31 14.38
C LEU A 167 -17.49 -1.12 15.48
N VAL A 168 -17.28 -0.76 16.74
CA VAL A 168 -17.75 -1.55 17.89
C VAL A 168 -19.12 -1.08 18.38
N GLY A 169 -19.60 0.11 17.99
CA GLY A 169 -20.91 0.66 18.41
C GLY A 169 -20.95 1.07 19.90
N PRO A 170 -21.79 2.04 20.30
CA PRO A 170 -21.95 2.39 21.71
C PRO A 170 -22.79 1.32 22.42
N GLY A 171 -22.14 0.38 23.10
CA GLY A 171 -22.83 -0.59 23.97
C GLY A 171 -22.47 -2.06 23.84
N GLU A 172 -21.67 -2.46 22.87
CA GLU A 172 -21.17 -3.83 22.81
C GLU A 172 -19.82 -3.93 23.55
N THR A 173 -19.91 -4.48 24.76
CA THR A 173 -18.73 -5.01 25.45
C THR A 173 -18.09 -6.06 24.54
N PRO A 174 -16.74 -6.11 24.38
CA PRO A 174 -16.09 -7.17 23.62
C PRO A 174 -16.63 -8.52 24.07
N PRO A 175 -17.04 -9.40 23.14
CA PRO A 175 -17.69 -10.65 23.51
C PRO A 175 -16.74 -11.51 24.33
N SER A 176 -17.24 -11.92 25.50
CA SER A 176 -16.59 -12.90 26.40
C SER A 176 -16.26 -14.20 25.62
N PRO A 177 -15.21 -14.95 26.04
CA PRO A 177 -14.85 -16.22 25.40
C PRO A 177 -16.08 -17.16 25.34
N PRO A 178 -16.23 -17.97 24.29
CA PRO A 178 -17.40 -18.80 24.07
C PRO A 178 -17.54 -19.83 25.19
N THR A 179 -18.62 -19.73 25.95
CA THR A 179 -19.16 -20.88 26.69
C THR A 179 -19.68 -21.90 25.69
N ALA A 180 -19.50 -23.18 25.98
CA ALA A 180 -19.65 -24.33 25.07
C ALA A 180 -21.08 -24.58 24.49
N ASP A 181 -22.02 -23.66 24.64
CA ASP A 181 -23.45 -23.87 24.29
C ASP A 181 -23.97 -23.03 23.11
N THR A 182 -23.08 -22.47 22.26
CA THR A 182 -23.53 -21.74 21.06
C THR A 182 -23.32 -22.59 19.80
N ALA A 183 -23.91 -23.78 19.77
CA ALA A 183 -24.12 -24.52 18.54
C ALA A 183 -25.29 -23.88 17.76
N ALA A 184 -25.04 -23.59 16.44
CA ALA A 184 -26.01 -23.18 15.44
C ALA A 184 -26.33 -21.66 15.36
N ARG A 185 -25.32 -20.82 15.15
CA ARG A 185 -25.52 -19.64 14.32
C ARG A 185 -24.89 -19.93 12.94
N PRO A 186 -25.54 -19.61 11.79
CA PRO A 186 -24.90 -19.83 10.50
C PRO A 186 -23.55 -19.08 10.50
N ALA A 187 -22.49 -19.80 10.14
CA ALA A 187 -21.18 -19.23 10.01
C ALA A 187 -21.27 -18.05 9.04
N GLY A 188 -21.02 -16.84 9.52
CA GLY A 188 -20.84 -15.68 8.66
C GLY A 188 -19.68 -15.99 7.67
N PRO A 189 -19.54 -15.20 6.59
CA PRO A 189 -18.47 -15.43 5.63
C PRO A 189 -17.14 -15.58 6.36
N SER A 190 -16.34 -16.56 5.92
CA SER A 190 -15.05 -16.82 6.55
C SER A 190 -14.14 -15.60 6.35
N PHE A 191 -13.15 -15.42 7.23
CA PHE A 191 -12.13 -14.37 7.07
C PHE A 191 -11.52 -14.39 5.65
N VAL A 192 -11.31 -15.58 5.09
CA VAL A 192 -10.78 -15.77 3.73
C VAL A 192 -11.77 -15.27 2.68
N ASP A 193 -13.08 -15.46 2.88
CA ASP A 193 -14.13 -15.01 1.95
C ASP A 193 -14.31 -13.48 1.95
N LEU A 194 -14.08 -12.84 3.12
CA LEU A 194 -14.17 -11.38 3.26
C LEU A 194 -12.94 -10.64 2.70
N ILE A 195 -11.79 -11.34 2.62
CA ILE A 195 -10.53 -10.82 2.07
C ILE A 195 -10.24 -11.44 0.68
N ALA A 196 -10.95 -12.49 0.30
CA ALA A 196 -10.99 -12.93 -1.08
C ALA A 196 -11.65 -11.79 -1.87
N ASP A 197 -10.81 -10.87 -2.36
CA ASP A 197 -11.19 -9.99 -3.44
C ASP A 197 -11.70 -10.91 -4.56
N GLU A 198 -13.01 -11.04 -4.70
CA GLU A 198 -13.54 -11.26 -6.04
C GLU A 198 -12.89 -10.15 -6.88
N PRO A 199 -12.21 -10.49 -7.98
CA PRO A 199 -11.48 -9.50 -8.74
C PRO A 199 -12.45 -8.37 -9.08
N ALA A 200 -12.23 -7.20 -8.43
CA ALA A 200 -13.14 -6.07 -8.53
C ALA A 200 -13.48 -5.86 -10.00
N SER A 201 -14.75 -5.79 -10.34
CA SER A 201 -15.20 -5.67 -11.72
C SER A 201 -14.51 -4.46 -12.37
N LEU A 202 -14.28 -4.48 -13.67
CA LEU A 202 -13.66 -3.35 -14.39
C LEU A 202 -14.37 -2.03 -14.07
N ARG A 203 -15.69 -2.09 -13.87
CA ARG A 203 -16.49 -0.92 -13.49
C ARG A 203 -16.15 -0.39 -12.10
N GLU A 204 -15.89 -1.25 -11.15
CA GLU A 204 -15.49 -0.86 -9.79
C GLU A 204 -14.09 -0.28 -9.76
N ARG A 205 -13.14 -0.91 -10.46
CA ARG A 205 -11.76 -0.39 -10.58
C ARG A 205 -11.76 0.99 -11.22
N PHE A 206 -12.45 1.14 -12.35
CA PHE A 206 -12.54 2.42 -13.04
C PHE A 206 -13.23 3.50 -12.20
N GLY A 207 -14.25 3.12 -11.42
CA GLY A 207 -15.01 4.02 -10.56
C GLY A 207 -14.29 4.50 -9.29
N ARG A 208 -13.13 3.91 -8.93
CA ARG A 208 -12.34 4.32 -7.75
C ARG A 208 -11.79 5.75 -7.92
N ASP A 209 -11.30 6.07 -9.11
CA ASP A 209 -10.84 7.40 -9.49
C ASP A 209 -11.34 7.72 -10.91
N LEU A 210 -12.58 8.19 -11.01
CA LEU A 210 -13.23 8.43 -12.31
C LEU A 210 -12.50 9.49 -13.15
N ILE A 211 -11.94 10.52 -12.49
CA ILE A 211 -11.27 11.63 -13.19
C ILE A 211 -9.87 11.17 -13.63
N GLY A 212 -9.08 10.59 -12.76
CA GLY A 212 -7.75 10.09 -13.08
C GLY A 212 -7.79 8.99 -14.13
N ASN A 213 -8.64 7.99 -13.94
CA ASN A 213 -8.80 6.90 -14.90
C ASN A 213 -9.34 7.38 -16.25
N GLY A 214 -10.23 8.36 -16.26
CA GLY A 214 -10.71 9.01 -17.48
C GLY A 214 -9.58 9.75 -18.22
N LEU A 215 -8.72 10.45 -17.50
CA LEU A 215 -7.53 11.11 -18.05
C LEU A 215 -6.54 10.08 -18.63
N ALA A 216 -6.30 8.98 -17.92
CA ALA A 216 -5.44 7.90 -18.40
C ALA A 216 -5.95 7.30 -19.72
N VAL A 217 -7.26 7.08 -19.85
CA VAL A 217 -7.87 6.60 -21.11
C VAL A 217 -7.72 7.63 -22.23
N LEU A 218 -7.90 8.92 -21.95
CA LEU A 218 -7.70 9.98 -22.93
C LEU A 218 -6.27 9.99 -23.46
N VAL A 219 -5.29 9.94 -22.56
CA VAL A 219 -3.85 9.85 -22.92
C VAL A 219 -3.58 8.60 -23.72
N LEU A 220 -4.09 7.44 -23.29
CA LEU A 220 -3.92 6.16 -24.00
C LEU A 220 -4.42 6.23 -25.45
N VAL A 221 -5.63 6.75 -25.66
CA VAL A 221 -6.21 6.94 -26.99
C VAL A 221 -5.35 7.89 -27.82
N GLY A 222 -4.88 9.00 -27.24
CA GLY A 222 -3.96 9.93 -27.92
C GLY A 222 -2.65 9.28 -28.33
N MET A 223 -2.04 8.46 -27.48
CA MET A 223 -0.80 7.73 -27.79
C MET A 223 -1.00 6.75 -28.95
N ILE A 224 -2.07 5.96 -28.91
CA ILE A 224 -2.41 5.01 -29.98
C ILE A 224 -2.65 5.76 -31.32
N ALA A 225 -3.38 6.87 -31.27
CA ALA A 225 -3.64 7.70 -32.45
C ALA A 225 -2.33 8.24 -33.07
N ILE A 226 -1.37 8.68 -32.25
CA ILE A 226 -0.06 9.15 -32.73
C ILE A 226 0.75 8.01 -33.34
N VAL A 227 0.76 6.81 -32.74
CA VAL A 227 1.44 5.64 -33.33
C VAL A 227 0.84 5.30 -34.68
N ILE A 228 -0.49 5.25 -34.80
CA ILE A 228 -1.19 4.99 -36.08
C ILE A 228 -0.86 6.08 -37.11
N ALA A 229 -0.88 7.37 -36.69
CA ALA A 229 -0.56 8.48 -37.59
C ALA A 229 0.87 8.38 -38.15
N VAL A 230 1.84 8.02 -37.30
CA VAL A 230 3.24 7.83 -37.72
C VAL A 230 3.35 6.65 -38.69
N LEU A 231 2.74 5.52 -38.38
CA LEU A 231 2.75 4.33 -39.25
C LEU A 231 2.02 4.56 -40.60
N SER A 232 1.02 5.44 -40.61
CA SER A 232 0.31 5.85 -41.85
C SER A 232 1.09 6.88 -42.68
N GLY A 233 2.32 7.21 -42.33
CA GLY A 233 3.19 8.15 -43.06
C GLY A 233 2.78 9.62 -42.92
N MET A 234 1.92 9.98 -41.96
CA MET A 234 1.47 11.36 -41.76
C MET A 234 2.59 12.37 -41.47
N PRO A 235 3.66 12.01 -40.72
CA PRO A 235 4.79 12.93 -40.44
C PRO A 235 5.60 13.33 -41.64
N SER A 236 5.59 12.52 -42.72
CA SER A 236 6.38 12.78 -43.93
C SER A 236 5.92 14.02 -44.73
N ARG A 237 4.71 14.55 -44.46
CA ARG A 237 4.15 15.73 -45.12
C ARG A 237 4.70 17.08 -44.60
N GLY A 238 5.50 17.11 -43.55
CA GLY A 238 5.93 18.33 -42.87
C GLY A 238 7.40 18.72 -43.01
N GLY A 239 8.18 18.15 -43.92
CA GLY A 239 9.58 18.51 -44.23
C GLY A 239 10.53 18.38 -43.04
N GLY A 240 11.43 17.42 -43.13
CA GLY A 240 12.34 16.90 -42.15
C GLY A 240 13.41 17.80 -41.58
N ARG A 241 13.06 18.87 -40.88
CA ARG A 241 14.03 19.56 -40.02
C ARG A 241 14.31 18.73 -38.78
N ALA A 242 15.61 18.67 -38.42
CA ALA A 242 16.01 18.14 -37.13
C ALA A 242 15.16 18.76 -36.00
N PRO A 243 14.67 18.00 -35.03
CA PRO A 243 13.91 18.53 -33.91
C PRO A 243 14.84 19.36 -33.03
N GLY A 244 14.88 20.66 -33.25
CA GLY A 244 15.77 21.63 -32.59
C GLY A 244 16.01 21.33 -31.09
N LEU A 245 15.84 22.29 -30.24
CA LEU A 245 15.95 22.11 -28.76
C LEU A 245 14.76 21.37 -28.15
N ALA A 246 13.66 21.16 -28.89
CA ALA A 246 12.49 20.48 -28.38
C ALA A 246 12.77 19.03 -27.93
N PHE A 247 13.57 18.28 -28.68
CA PHE A 247 13.91 16.90 -28.33
C PHE A 247 14.71 16.80 -27.01
N PRO A 248 15.85 17.50 -26.84
CA PRO A 248 16.60 17.41 -25.60
C PRO A 248 15.83 17.98 -24.41
N THR A 249 15.04 19.03 -24.59
CA THR A 249 14.21 19.57 -23.51
C THR A 249 13.20 18.53 -23.01
N LEU A 250 12.49 17.86 -23.89
CA LEU A 250 11.55 16.78 -23.52
C LEU A 250 12.30 15.59 -22.90
N ALA A 251 13.47 15.22 -23.42
CA ALA A 251 14.26 14.14 -22.84
C ALA A 251 14.72 14.47 -21.42
N ILE A 252 15.08 15.72 -21.13
CA ILE A 252 15.43 16.19 -19.79
C ILE A 252 14.21 16.16 -18.86
N VAL A 253 13.05 16.61 -19.32
CA VAL A 253 11.80 16.54 -18.54
C VAL A 253 11.44 15.09 -18.20
N GLY A 254 11.49 14.20 -19.18
CA GLY A 254 11.23 12.77 -18.97
C GLY A 254 12.24 12.13 -18.01
N ALA A 255 13.54 12.47 -18.14
CA ALA A 255 14.57 12.01 -17.22
C ALA A 255 14.34 12.52 -15.79
N ALA A 256 13.95 13.78 -15.61
CA ALA A 256 13.63 14.35 -14.30
C ALA A 256 12.44 13.66 -13.63
N VAL A 257 11.37 13.41 -14.39
CA VAL A 257 10.20 12.63 -13.92
C VAL A 257 10.63 11.21 -13.51
N SER A 258 11.41 10.53 -14.37
CA SER A 258 11.89 9.18 -14.08
C SER A 258 12.83 9.13 -12.88
N ALA A 259 13.69 10.13 -12.70
CA ALA A 259 14.57 10.24 -11.54
C ALA A 259 13.77 10.43 -10.25
N TYR A 260 12.72 11.26 -10.28
CA TYR A 260 11.81 11.43 -9.15
C TYR A 260 11.10 10.12 -8.79
N LEU A 261 10.56 9.41 -9.79
CA LEU A 261 9.91 8.10 -9.57
C LEU A 261 10.90 7.07 -9.02
N THR A 262 12.12 7.01 -9.58
CA THR A 262 13.19 6.14 -9.04
C THR A 262 13.47 6.45 -7.57
N TYR A 263 13.56 7.73 -7.22
CA TYR A 263 13.76 8.15 -5.83
C TYR A 263 12.62 7.65 -4.93
N VAL A 264 11.36 7.87 -5.33
CA VAL A 264 10.18 7.41 -4.57
C VAL A 264 10.17 5.88 -4.41
N GLU A 265 10.40 5.14 -5.51
CA GLU A 265 10.39 3.68 -5.53
C GLU A 265 11.51 3.07 -4.67
N THR A 266 12.69 3.69 -4.66
CA THR A 266 13.86 3.18 -3.93
C THR A 266 13.93 3.64 -2.48
N SER A 267 13.42 4.84 -2.17
CA SER A 267 13.41 5.38 -0.80
C SER A 267 12.19 4.96 0.01
N GLY A 268 11.15 4.40 -0.66
CA GLY A 268 9.88 4.05 -0.03
C GLY A 268 9.10 5.26 0.50
N THR A 269 9.45 6.48 0.04
CA THR A 269 8.70 7.70 0.40
C THR A 269 7.38 7.76 -0.36
N LEU A 270 6.41 8.47 0.21
CA LEU A 270 5.14 8.71 -0.47
C LEU A 270 5.36 9.62 -1.69
N ALA A 271 4.82 9.23 -2.84
CA ALA A 271 4.81 10.09 -4.00
C ALA A 271 3.91 11.30 -3.75
N VAL A 272 4.41 12.51 -3.99
CA VAL A 272 3.57 13.71 -3.98
C VAL A 272 2.69 13.66 -5.23
N CYS A 273 1.41 13.34 -5.03
CA CYS A 273 0.40 13.34 -6.08
C CYS A 273 -0.38 14.65 -6.09
N GLY A 274 -0.90 15.01 -7.26
CA GLY A 274 -1.82 16.13 -7.39
C GLY A 274 -3.21 15.83 -6.78
N PRO A 275 -4.18 16.73 -6.97
CA PRO A 275 -5.54 16.55 -6.46
C PRO A 275 -6.31 15.40 -7.15
N VAL A 276 -5.74 14.80 -8.18
CA VAL A 276 -6.32 13.73 -9.00
C VAL A 276 -5.29 12.62 -9.15
N GLY A 277 -5.74 11.38 -9.07
CA GLY A 277 -4.88 10.20 -9.15
C GLY A 277 -4.40 9.71 -7.77
N ASP A 278 -3.95 8.46 -7.76
CA ASP A 278 -3.33 7.81 -6.60
C ASP A 278 -2.00 7.18 -7.03
N CYS A 279 -0.96 8.02 -7.08
CA CYS A 279 0.38 7.59 -7.47
C CYS A 279 0.94 6.54 -6.52
N HIS A 280 0.55 6.58 -5.24
CA HIS A 280 1.05 5.64 -4.24
C HIS A 280 0.60 4.21 -4.56
N THR A 281 -0.69 4.03 -4.84
CA THR A 281 -1.24 2.74 -5.28
C THR A 281 -0.55 2.22 -6.55
N VAL A 282 -0.29 3.09 -7.53
CA VAL A 282 0.40 2.70 -8.77
C VAL A 282 1.85 2.29 -8.51
N GLN A 283 2.60 3.07 -7.71
CA GLN A 283 4.01 2.81 -7.40
C GLN A 283 4.22 1.56 -6.53
N GLN A 284 3.24 1.18 -5.73
CA GLN A 284 3.29 -0.04 -4.92
C GLN A 284 2.69 -1.27 -5.62
N SER A 285 2.17 -1.10 -6.83
CA SER A 285 1.63 -2.23 -7.59
C SER A 285 2.73 -3.21 -8.01
N PRO A 286 2.41 -4.50 -8.22
CA PRO A 286 3.36 -5.48 -8.76
C PRO A 286 3.96 -5.08 -10.10
N TYR A 287 3.27 -4.18 -10.80
CA TYR A 287 3.65 -3.66 -12.11
C TYR A 287 4.64 -2.49 -12.05
N ALA A 288 4.95 -1.97 -10.87
CA ALA A 288 5.97 -0.92 -10.68
C ALA A 288 7.41 -1.45 -10.78
N MET A 289 7.58 -2.77 -10.79
CA MET A 289 8.89 -3.43 -10.95
C MET A 289 8.89 -4.38 -12.15
N LEU A 290 9.96 -4.33 -12.92
CA LEU A 290 10.21 -5.26 -14.02
C LEU A 290 11.51 -6.04 -13.73
N PHE A 291 11.41 -7.37 -13.54
CA PHE A 291 12.54 -8.23 -13.14
C PHE A 291 13.30 -7.73 -11.88
N GLY A 292 12.60 -7.17 -10.92
CA GLY A 292 13.19 -6.62 -9.69
C GLY A 292 13.84 -5.23 -9.85
N VAL A 293 13.75 -4.62 -11.03
CA VAL A 293 14.22 -3.26 -11.29
C VAL A 293 13.03 -2.30 -11.31
N PRO A 294 13.05 -1.20 -10.54
CA PRO A 294 12.03 -0.18 -10.56
C PRO A 294 11.83 0.41 -11.96
N ILE A 295 10.58 0.60 -12.39
CA ILE A 295 10.28 1.14 -13.73
C ILE A 295 10.80 2.57 -13.90
N GLY A 296 10.80 3.37 -12.85
CA GLY A 296 11.43 4.69 -12.87
C GLY A 296 12.90 4.64 -13.29
N THR A 297 13.66 3.67 -12.78
CA THR A 297 15.09 3.46 -13.13
C THR A 297 15.25 3.09 -14.60
N LEU A 298 14.41 2.20 -15.13
CA LEU A 298 14.40 1.84 -16.54
C LEU A 298 14.08 3.04 -17.43
N GLY A 299 13.11 3.86 -17.02
CA GLY A 299 12.77 5.12 -17.70
C GLY A 299 13.94 6.09 -17.74
N LEU A 300 14.63 6.29 -16.60
CA LEU A 300 15.80 7.17 -16.51
C LEU A 300 16.92 6.71 -17.46
N ALA A 301 17.24 5.42 -17.47
CA ALA A 301 18.21 4.84 -18.39
C ALA A 301 17.80 5.02 -19.87
N GLY A 302 16.50 4.81 -20.17
CA GLY A 302 15.93 5.00 -21.50
C GLY A 302 16.04 6.44 -22.01
N TYR A 303 15.65 7.43 -21.20
CA TYR A 303 15.79 8.85 -21.56
C TYR A 303 17.25 9.25 -21.73
N GLY A 304 18.16 8.76 -20.88
CA GLY A 304 19.59 8.96 -21.00
C GLY A 304 20.15 8.41 -22.32
N ALA A 305 19.79 7.18 -22.68
CA ALA A 305 20.20 6.55 -23.94
C ALA A 305 19.67 7.33 -25.17
N MET A 306 18.41 7.79 -25.12
CA MET A 306 17.83 8.61 -26.21
C MET A 306 18.52 9.96 -26.34
N ALA A 307 18.91 10.60 -25.23
CA ALA A 307 19.69 11.84 -25.26
C ALA A 307 21.06 11.63 -25.92
N VAL A 308 21.77 10.56 -25.57
CA VAL A 308 23.04 10.20 -26.22
C VAL A 308 22.86 9.93 -27.70
N LEU A 309 21.88 9.13 -28.11
CA LEU A 309 21.58 8.85 -29.50
C LEU A 309 21.25 10.12 -30.29
N TRP A 310 20.51 11.06 -29.69
CA TRP A 310 20.21 12.34 -30.33
C TRP A 310 21.47 13.19 -30.56
N VAL A 311 22.41 13.25 -29.59
CA VAL A 311 23.69 13.97 -29.72
C VAL A 311 24.52 13.34 -30.86
N VAL A 312 24.63 12.02 -30.89
CA VAL A 312 25.36 11.30 -31.95
C VAL A 312 24.69 11.52 -33.31
N ALA A 313 23.38 11.43 -33.41
CA ALA A 313 22.62 11.64 -34.64
C ALA A 313 22.75 13.06 -35.20
N ARG A 314 23.05 14.05 -34.36
CA ARG A 314 23.28 15.44 -34.77
C ARG A 314 24.74 15.75 -35.10
N GLY A 315 25.66 15.16 -34.37
CA GLY A 315 27.09 15.47 -34.51
C GLY A 315 27.84 14.59 -35.50
N ALA A 316 27.36 13.37 -35.77
CA ALA A 316 27.98 12.47 -36.73
C ALA A 316 27.54 12.76 -38.18
N VAL A 317 28.30 12.22 -39.15
CA VAL A 317 27.99 12.30 -40.58
C VAL A 317 27.94 10.90 -41.19
N GLY A 318 27.24 10.77 -42.33
CA GLY A 318 27.15 9.52 -43.09
C GLY A 318 26.46 8.39 -42.29
N ARG A 319 26.94 7.17 -42.49
CA ARG A 319 26.30 5.95 -41.92
C ARG A 319 26.08 5.98 -40.40
N THR A 320 27.01 6.59 -39.66
CA THR A 320 26.88 6.70 -38.18
C THR A 320 25.67 7.55 -37.80
N ALA A 321 25.45 8.67 -38.47
CA ALA A 321 24.28 9.53 -38.25
C ALA A 321 22.98 8.80 -38.59
N ASP A 322 22.97 8.05 -39.68
CA ASP A 322 21.77 7.32 -40.13
C ASP A 322 21.44 6.17 -39.18
N VAL A 323 22.42 5.40 -38.73
CA VAL A 323 22.25 4.36 -37.72
C VAL A 323 21.72 4.96 -36.40
N ALA A 324 22.32 6.08 -35.94
CA ALA A 324 21.87 6.72 -34.71
C ALA A 324 20.43 7.24 -34.81
N ARG A 325 20.01 7.83 -35.94
CA ARG A 325 18.62 8.28 -36.18
C ARG A 325 17.64 7.10 -36.18
N THR A 326 18.01 6.03 -36.90
CA THR A 326 17.18 4.82 -36.97
C THR A 326 17.03 4.17 -35.59
N THR A 327 18.13 4.02 -34.85
CA THR A 327 18.11 3.48 -33.48
C THR A 327 17.30 4.38 -32.55
N LEU A 328 17.40 5.70 -32.68
CA LEU A 328 16.60 6.65 -31.90
C LEU A 328 15.10 6.49 -32.17
N LEU A 329 14.70 6.33 -33.45
CA LEU A 329 13.32 6.10 -33.83
C LEU A 329 12.80 4.79 -33.21
N PHE A 330 13.54 3.69 -33.28
CA PHE A 330 13.15 2.42 -32.67
C PHE A 330 13.12 2.50 -31.16
N ALA A 331 14.05 3.18 -30.51
CA ALA A 331 14.06 3.35 -29.05
C ALA A 331 12.84 4.15 -28.57
N THR A 332 12.50 5.25 -29.26
CA THR A 332 11.31 6.05 -28.91
C THR A 332 10.01 5.32 -29.21
N LEU A 333 9.94 4.55 -30.30
CA LEU A 333 8.78 3.68 -30.59
C LEU A 333 8.60 2.63 -29.49
N TRP A 334 9.67 1.90 -29.14
CA TRP A 334 9.62 0.89 -28.08
C TRP A 334 9.20 1.50 -26.73
N GLY A 335 9.78 2.65 -26.37
CA GLY A 335 9.40 3.38 -25.16
C GLY A 335 7.92 3.80 -25.18
N THR A 336 7.40 4.25 -26.32
CA THR A 336 5.98 4.59 -26.48
C THR A 336 5.07 3.38 -26.33
N LEU A 337 5.41 2.25 -26.95
CA LEU A 337 4.63 1.00 -26.81
C LEU A 337 4.62 0.49 -25.38
N PHE A 338 5.76 0.56 -24.69
CA PHE A 338 5.86 0.21 -23.28
C PHE A 338 5.03 1.16 -22.42
N SER A 339 5.07 2.47 -22.69
CA SER A 339 4.23 3.45 -21.99
C SER A 339 2.74 3.23 -22.25
N ILE A 340 2.33 2.83 -23.47
CA ILE A 340 0.94 2.43 -23.78
C ILE A 340 0.52 1.24 -22.89
N TYR A 341 1.37 0.23 -22.77
CA TYR A 341 1.11 -0.91 -21.90
C TYR A 341 0.92 -0.49 -20.43
N LEU A 342 1.83 0.31 -19.88
CA LEU A 342 1.73 0.78 -18.49
C LEU A 342 0.49 1.67 -18.29
N THR A 343 0.22 2.61 -19.20
CA THR A 343 -0.97 3.48 -19.12
C THR A 343 -2.28 2.69 -19.22
N PHE A 344 -2.29 1.56 -19.94
CA PHE A 344 -3.43 0.65 -19.95
C PHE A 344 -3.64 -0.04 -18.58
N LEU A 345 -2.56 -0.43 -17.91
CA LEU A 345 -2.67 -1.08 -16.59
C LEU A 345 -3.30 -0.18 -15.54
N GLU A 346 -3.06 1.12 -15.58
CA GLU A 346 -3.53 2.07 -14.57
C GLU A 346 -5.06 2.02 -14.38
N PRO A 347 -5.92 2.34 -15.38
CA PRO A 347 -7.37 2.35 -15.20
C PRO A 347 -8.02 0.96 -15.21
N PHE A 348 -7.46 -0.01 -15.94
CA PHE A 348 -8.13 -1.28 -16.21
C PHE A 348 -7.69 -2.42 -15.30
N VAL A 349 -6.49 -2.38 -14.78
CA VAL A 349 -5.93 -3.44 -13.95
C VAL A 349 -5.74 -2.97 -12.50
N ILE A 350 -5.11 -1.79 -12.30
CA ILE A 350 -4.83 -1.23 -10.99
C ILE A 350 -6.06 -0.49 -10.44
N GLY A 351 -6.76 0.26 -11.28
CA GLY A 351 -7.90 1.10 -10.92
C GLY A 351 -7.48 2.42 -10.24
N ALA A 352 -6.24 2.83 -10.45
CA ALA A 352 -5.65 4.07 -9.96
C ALA A 352 -4.72 4.64 -11.03
N THR A 353 -4.54 5.97 -11.03
CA THR A 353 -3.77 6.68 -12.05
C THR A 353 -2.63 7.45 -11.42
N CYS A 354 -1.45 7.40 -12.07
CA CYS A 354 -0.26 8.14 -11.65
C CYS A 354 0.01 9.31 -12.60
N LEU A 355 -0.16 10.55 -12.13
CA LEU A 355 0.08 11.74 -12.97
C LEU A 355 1.52 11.85 -13.47
N TRP A 356 2.51 11.42 -12.68
CA TRP A 356 3.90 11.38 -13.11
C TRP A 356 4.13 10.36 -14.22
N CYS A 357 3.48 9.20 -14.14
CA CYS A 357 3.53 8.17 -15.18
C CYS A 357 2.88 8.65 -16.47
N LEU A 358 1.70 9.28 -16.38
CA LEU A 358 1.05 9.90 -17.53
C LEU A 358 1.90 11.01 -18.17
N THR A 359 2.55 11.84 -17.35
CA THR A 359 3.47 12.87 -17.87
C THR A 359 4.62 12.25 -18.64
N SER A 360 5.26 11.20 -18.10
CA SER A 360 6.31 10.45 -18.80
C SER A 360 5.79 9.83 -20.11
N ALA A 361 4.60 9.24 -20.11
CA ALA A 361 3.99 8.65 -21.29
C ALA A 361 3.73 9.67 -22.42
N VAL A 362 3.22 10.85 -22.08
CA VAL A 362 3.02 11.96 -23.03
C VAL A 362 4.36 12.45 -23.58
N VAL A 363 5.37 12.65 -22.72
CA VAL A 363 6.71 13.06 -23.13
C VAL A 363 7.34 12.03 -24.06
N MET A 364 7.26 10.74 -23.75
CA MET A 364 7.79 9.66 -24.58
C MET A 364 7.12 9.64 -25.96
N THR A 365 5.82 9.81 -26.01
CA THR A 365 5.06 9.86 -27.27
C THR A 365 5.43 11.09 -28.11
N ALA A 366 5.66 12.24 -27.47
CA ALA A 366 6.13 13.45 -28.16
C ALA A 366 7.55 13.25 -28.73
N LEU A 367 8.45 12.59 -27.99
CA LEU A 367 9.79 12.23 -28.49
C LEU A 367 9.72 11.29 -29.71
N PHE A 368 8.83 10.31 -29.67
CA PHE A 368 8.58 9.41 -30.81
C PHE A 368 8.08 10.19 -32.03
N TRP A 369 7.12 11.07 -31.85
CA TRP A 369 6.61 11.92 -32.93
C TRP A 369 7.73 12.79 -33.56
N LEU A 370 8.60 13.40 -32.72
CA LEU A 370 9.72 14.22 -33.20
C LEU A 370 10.76 13.37 -33.92
N ALA A 371 11.10 12.19 -33.43
CA ALA A 371 12.04 11.28 -34.06
C ALA A 371 11.52 10.79 -35.44
N ALA A 372 10.23 10.45 -35.54
CA ALA A 372 9.61 10.03 -36.78
C ALA A 372 9.64 11.11 -37.87
N ARG A 373 9.42 12.38 -37.48
CA ARG A 373 9.50 13.52 -38.41
C ARG A 373 10.92 13.78 -38.89
N TRP A 374 11.92 13.46 -38.06
CA TRP A 374 13.33 13.61 -38.47
C TRP A 374 13.79 12.51 -39.42
N GLY A 375 13.38 11.26 -39.17
CA GLY A 375 13.74 10.11 -40.02
C GLY A 375 13.18 10.17 -41.43
N SER A 376 11.99 10.73 -41.64
CA SER A 376 11.35 10.81 -42.97
C SER A 376 12.06 11.78 -43.93
N ALA A 377 12.94 12.66 -43.47
CA ALA A 377 13.69 13.57 -44.30
C ALA A 377 14.89 12.93 -44.98
N SER A 378 15.49 11.91 -44.34
CA SER A 378 16.67 11.23 -44.90
C SER A 378 16.31 10.19 -45.99
N ALA A 379 15.06 9.80 -46.12
CA ALA A 379 14.60 8.87 -47.10
C ALA A 379 14.13 9.53 -48.41
N ALA A 380 14.06 10.87 -48.47
CA ALA A 380 13.55 11.65 -49.58
C ALA A 380 14.68 12.43 -50.34
N GLY A 381 15.94 12.31 -49.94
CA GLY A 381 17.12 12.85 -50.57
C GLY A 381 18.09 11.72 -50.95
#